data_b2c0ceb62d76dd103cf943465b971880
#
_entry.id   b2c0ceb62d76dd103cf943465b971880
#
_cell.length_a   1.000
_cell.length_b   1.000
_cell.length_c   1.000
_cell.angle_alpha   90.00
_cell.angle_beta   90.00
_cell.angle_gamma   90.00
#
_symmetry.space_group_name_H-M   'P 1'
#
loop_
_entity.id
_entity.type
_entity.pdbx_description
1 polymer ?
#
loop_
_entity_poly.entity_id
_entity_poly.type
_entity_poly.pdbx_seq_one_letter_code
_entity_poly.pdbx_strand_id
1 'polypeptide(L)'
;GDVYKRQYKKQITMKTIQVKAVKRENYGKKAAKAVRREGQIPAVLYGGGETVSFSVDPREIKPLIYTPNSYIVDLEIDGKTEKAVLRDVQFHPIREEILHMDFYRVQPGKPVAISIPVRLTGNAEGVKIGGKLVLSARKLTVSAQLDKLPDELVIDVTPLGVGKTIFVGDLNFDGVKFLTPATTAVCAVRVTRASRGADAAAAK
;
A
#
# COMPACT_ATOMS: atom_id res chain seq x y z
N GLY A 1 21.49 -8.51 15.99
CA GLY A 1 20.70 -7.34 15.54
C GLY A 1 21.15 -6.73 14.22
N ASP A 2 22.33 -7.12 13.67
CA ASP A 2 22.95 -6.40 12.53
C ASP A 2 22.74 -7.04 11.15
N VAL A 3 22.13 -8.19 11.07
CA VAL A 3 21.93 -8.93 9.79
C VAL A 3 20.90 -8.25 8.90
N TYR A 4 19.92 -7.57 9.47
CA TYR A 4 18.85 -6.91 8.73
C TYR A 4 19.22 -5.56 8.10
N LYS A 5 20.37 -4.97 8.48
CA LYS A 5 20.74 -3.59 8.07
C LYS A 5 21.36 -3.47 6.66
N ARG A 6 21.71 -4.55 5.98
CA ARG A 6 22.58 -4.47 4.77
C ARG A 6 21.93 -4.67 3.41
N GLN A 7 20.64 -4.97 3.29
CA GLN A 7 20.11 -5.48 2.01
C GLN A 7 19.19 -4.56 1.17
N TYR A 8 18.90 -3.34 1.60
CA TYR A 8 17.86 -2.54 0.90
C TYR A 8 18.43 -1.41 0.03
N LYS A 9 19.28 -1.74 -0.95
CA LYS A 9 19.80 -0.78 -1.96
C LYS A 9 19.19 -1.01 -3.34
N LYS A 10 17.86 -0.93 -3.48
CA LYS A 10 17.25 -0.73 -4.78
C LYS A 10 16.11 0.28 -4.60
N GLN A 11 16.46 1.56 -4.76
CA GLN A 11 15.47 2.63 -4.90
C GLN A 11 14.79 2.43 -6.26
N ILE A 12 13.64 1.78 -6.24
CA ILE A 12 12.75 1.76 -7.38
C ILE A 12 11.78 2.91 -7.15
N THR A 13 11.93 3.96 -7.94
CA THR A 13 11.02 5.10 -7.93
C THR A 13 9.61 4.64 -8.29
N MET A 14 8.61 5.09 -7.56
CA MET A 14 7.21 4.69 -7.76
C MET A 14 6.75 4.90 -9.20
N LYS A 15 6.01 3.93 -9.72
CA LYS A 15 5.39 4.00 -11.05
C LYS A 15 4.32 5.09 -11.07
N THR A 16 4.23 5.79 -12.20
CA THR A 16 3.22 6.84 -12.42
C THR A 16 2.13 6.32 -13.34
N ILE A 17 0.87 6.62 -13.03
CA ILE A 17 -0.29 6.35 -13.88
C ILE A 17 -0.98 7.68 -14.20
N GLN A 18 -1.30 7.89 -15.48
CA GLN A 18 -2.11 9.02 -15.90
C GLN A 18 -3.60 8.66 -15.80
N VAL A 19 -4.39 9.57 -15.24
CA VAL A 19 -5.84 9.43 -15.10
C VAL A 19 -6.51 10.71 -15.57
N LYS A 20 -7.42 10.60 -16.51
CA LYS A 20 -8.23 11.72 -16.99
C LYS A 20 -9.46 11.89 -16.10
N ALA A 21 -9.70 13.13 -15.71
CA ALA A 21 -10.78 13.48 -14.81
C ALA A 21 -11.54 14.71 -15.30
N VAL A 22 -12.84 14.74 -15.03
CA VAL A 22 -13.71 15.85 -15.36
C VAL A 22 -14.11 16.57 -14.08
N LYS A 23 -13.81 17.86 -14.00
CA LYS A 23 -14.17 18.69 -12.85
C LYS A 23 -15.68 18.73 -12.66
N ARG A 24 -16.11 18.71 -11.41
CA ARG A 24 -17.52 18.79 -11.03
C ARG A 24 -17.80 20.10 -10.30
N GLU A 25 -18.85 20.79 -10.71
CA GLU A 25 -19.35 21.99 -10.04
C GLU A 25 -20.44 21.68 -9.01
N ASN A 26 -21.16 20.58 -9.23
CA ASN A 26 -22.25 20.17 -8.36
C ASN A 26 -21.77 19.23 -7.23
N TYR A 27 -22.10 19.60 -6.00
CA TYR A 27 -21.72 18.88 -4.78
C TYR A 27 -22.91 18.24 -4.07
N GLY A 28 -22.63 17.32 -3.17
CA GLY A 28 -23.60 16.71 -2.27
C GLY A 28 -24.17 15.38 -2.77
N LYS A 29 -25.08 14.81 -1.96
CA LYS A 29 -25.62 13.44 -2.11
C LYS A 29 -26.32 13.20 -3.47
N LYS A 30 -27.11 14.19 -3.91
CA LYS A 30 -27.88 14.10 -5.16
C LYS A 30 -26.96 14.09 -6.39
N ALA A 31 -25.95 14.98 -6.41
CA ALA A 31 -24.97 15.06 -7.48
C ALA A 31 -24.08 13.79 -7.54
N ALA A 32 -23.59 13.30 -6.42
CA ALA A 32 -22.83 12.06 -6.38
C ALA A 32 -23.63 10.84 -6.85
N LYS A 33 -24.95 10.80 -6.56
CA LYS A 33 -25.82 9.74 -7.06
C LYS A 33 -26.04 9.83 -8.58
N ALA A 34 -26.09 11.03 -9.16
CA ALA A 34 -26.19 11.23 -10.60
C ALA A 34 -24.94 10.72 -11.32
N VAL A 35 -23.74 11.11 -10.86
CA VAL A 35 -22.45 10.66 -11.39
C VAL A 35 -22.34 9.12 -11.41
N ARG A 36 -22.73 8.45 -10.32
CA ARG A 36 -22.73 6.97 -10.27
C ARG A 36 -23.75 6.34 -11.21
N ARG A 37 -24.89 6.98 -11.49
CA ARG A 37 -25.85 6.50 -12.47
C ARG A 37 -25.32 6.58 -13.90
N GLU A 38 -24.44 7.55 -14.17
CA GLU A 38 -23.74 7.70 -15.45
C GLU A 38 -22.57 6.72 -15.58
N GLY A 39 -22.34 5.87 -14.56
CA GLY A 39 -21.25 4.90 -14.53
C GLY A 39 -19.89 5.49 -14.21
N GLN A 40 -19.82 6.74 -13.72
CA GLN A 40 -18.60 7.38 -13.30
C GLN A 40 -18.40 7.32 -11.78
N ILE A 41 -17.14 7.46 -11.34
CA ILE A 41 -16.77 7.46 -9.93
C ILE A 41 -16.55 8.89 -9.46
N PRO A 42 -17.31 9.36 -8.45
CA PRO A 42 -17.04 10.64 -7.83
C PRO A 42 -15.75 10.57 -7.01
N ALA A 43 -14.90 11.57 -7.15
CA ALA A 43 -13.62 11.66 -6.45
C ALA A 43 -13.34 13.09 -5.98
N VAL A 44 -12.40 13.23 -5.06
CA VAL A 44 -11.96 14.49 -4.52
C VAL A 44 -10.43 14.54 -4.47
N LEU A 45 -9.86 15.70 -4.85
CA LEU A 45 -8.44 16.01 -4.69
C LEU A 45 -8.29 17.11 -3.64
N TYR A 46 -7.55 16.85 -2.59
CA TYR A 46 -7.27 17.80 -1.51
C TYR A 46 -5.79 17.82 -1.12
N GLY A 47 -5.39 18.77 -0.31
CA GLY A 47 -4.02 18.98 0.16
C GLY A 47 -3.30 20.10 -0.60
N GLY A 48 -2.82 21.10 0.16
CA GLY A 48 -1.95 22.17 -0.33
C GLY A 48 -2.53 23.17 -1.34
N GLY A 49 -3.85 23.29 -1.42
CA GLY A 49 -4.57 24.22 -2.31
C GLY A 49 -6.07 24.02 -2.19
N GLU A 50 -6.81 24.50 -3.17
CA GLU A 50 -8.25 24.29 -3.24
C GLU A 50 -8.59 22.82 -3.37
N THR A 51 -9.64 22.40 -2.67
CA THR A 51 -10.23 21.07 -2.83
C THR A 51 -11.01 21.02 -4.14
N VAL A 52 -10.64 20.11 -5.02
CA VAL A 52 -11.26 19.94 -6.33
C VAL A 52 -12.06 18.64 -6.33
N SER A 53 -13.36 18.76 -6.62
CA SER A 53 -14.20 17.59 -6.85
C SER A 53 -14.26 17.27 -8.34
N PHE A 54 -14.13 15.99 -8.69
CA PHE A 54 -14.13 15.54 -10.07
C PHE A 54 -14.78 14.17 -10.22
N SER A 55 -14.98 13.72 -11.42
CA SER A 55 -15.42 12.38 -11.75
C SER A 55 -14.42 11.68 -12.66
N VAL A 56 -14.31 10.37 -12.52
CA VAL A 56 -13.35 9.54 -13.27
C VAL A 56 -14.05 8.31 -13.84
N ASP A 57 -13.59 7.87 -15.03
CA ASP A 57 -14.06 6.62 -15.62
C ASP A 57 -13.47 5.42 -14.82
N PRO A 58 -14.31 4.45 -14.43
CA PRO A 58 -13.84 3.23 -13.77
C PRO A 58 -12.76 2.47 -14.52
N ARG A 59 -12.71 2.58 -15.85
CA ARG A 59 -11.71 1.89 -16.68
C ARG A 59 -10.30 2.41 -16.47
N GLU A 60 -10.14 3.71 -16.28
CA GLU A 60 -8.85 4.34 -16.04
C GLU A 60 -8.29 4.05 -14.64
N ILE A 61 -9.19 3.80 -13.69
CA ILE A 61 -8.86 3.53 -12.28
C ILE A 61 -8.56 2.06 -11.99
N LYS A 62 -9.03 1.14 -12.84
CA LYS A 62 -8.79 -0.30 -12.63
C LYS A 62 -7.33 -0.66 -12.34
N PRO A 63 -6.32 -0.18 -13.09
CA PRO A 63 -4.93 -0.48 -12.82
C PRO A 63 -4.44 0.02 -11.46
N LEU A 64 -5.03 1.11 -10.95
CA LEU A 64 -4.67 1.71 -9.67
C LEU A 64 -5.19 0.90 -8.47
N ILE A 65 -6.36 0.29 -8.61
CA ILE A 65 -7.08 -0.35 -7.49
C ILE A 65 -6.85 -1.86 -7.43
N TYR A 66 -6.90 -2.53 -8.59
CA TYR A 66 -6.85 -3.99 -8.68
C TYR A 66 -5.43 -4.54 -8.81
N THR A 67 -4.40 -3.72 -8.71
CA THR A 67 -3.02 -4.15 -8.61
C THR A 67 -2.51 -4.00 -7.17
N PRO A 68 -1.62 -4.87 -6.71
CA PRO A 68 -1.05 -4.75 -5.38
C PRO A 68 -0.12 -3.55 -5.22
N ASN A 69 0.33 -2.96 -6.33
CA ASN A 69 1.32 -1.90 -6.35
C ASN A 69 0.77 -0.55 -5.87
N SER A 70 1.65 0.32 -5.41
CA SER A 70 1.34 1.72 -5.12
C SER A 70 1.80 2.59 -6.28
N TYR A 71 1.00 3.61 -6.63
CA TYR A 71 1.26 4.47 -7.77
C TYR A 71 1.17 5.94 -7.38
N ILE A 72 1.97 6.76 -8.07
CA ILE A 72 1.74 8.18 -8.17
C ILE A 72 0.75 8.38 -9.31
N VAL A 73 -0.24 9.21 -9.12
CA VAL A 73 -1.29 9.47 -10.11
C VAL A 73 -1.09 10.87 -10.67
N ASP A 74 -0.88 10.97 -11.97
CA ASP A 74 -0.95 12.23 -12.70
C ASP A 74 -2.41 12.43 -13.10
N LEU A 75 -3.13 13.26 -12.33
CA LEU A 75 -4.52 13.62 -12.57
C LEU A 75 -4.60 14.76 -13.57
N GLU A 76 -5.16 14.50 -14.74
CA GLU A 76 -5.48 15.54 -15.73
C GLU A 76 -6.92 16.02 -15.51
N ILE A 77 -7.06 17.21 -14.93
CA ILE A 77 -8.35 17.87 -14.64
C ILE A 77 -8.42 19.14 -15.46
N ASP A 78 -9.36 19.25 -16.41
CA ASP A 78 -9.56 20.41 -17.27
C ASP A 78 -8.25 20.92 -17.92
N GLY A 79 -7.41 19.99 -18.40
CA GLY A 79 -6.15 20.32 -19.07
C GLY A 79 -4.99 20.70 -18.13
N LYS A 80 -5.20 20.63 -16.81
CA LYS A 80 -4.14 20.78 -15.80
C LYS A 80 -3.77 19.42 -15.24
N THR A 81 -2.49 19.10 -15.25
CA THR A 81 -1.97 17.87 -14.66
C THR A 81 -1.47 18.12 -13.25
N GLU A 82 -2.03 17.43 -12.27
CA GLU A 82 -1.62 17.51 -10.88
C GLU A 82 -1.18 16.14 -10.36
N LYS A 83 -0.04 16.11 -9.66
CA LYS A 83 0.45 14.88 -9.03
C LYS A 83 -0.28 14.62 -7.73
N ALA A 84 -0.84 13.43 -7.62
CA ALA A 84 -1.59 12.99 -6.48
C ALA A 84 -1.25 11.55 -6.10
N VAL A 85 -1.60 11.17 -4.88
CA VAL A 85 -1.59 9.77 -4.41
C VAL A 85 -3.00 9.39 -3.98
N LEU A 86 -3.36 8.15 -4.25
CA LEU A 86 -4.62 7.59 -3.77
C LEU A 86 -4.54 7.41 -2.25
N ARG A 87 -5.46 8.03 -1.53
CA ARG A 87 -5.52 8.01 -0.06
C ARG A 87 -6.49 6.97 0.45
N ASP A 88 -7.72 7.00 -0.09
CA ASP A 88 -8.79 6.10 0.32
C ASP A 88 -9.71 5.76 -0.83
N VAL A 89 -10.35 4.59 -0.75
CA VAL A 89 -11.33 4.10 -1.71
C VAL A 89 -12.48 3.48 -0.95
N GLN A 90 -13.69 3.98 -1.21
CA GLN A 90 -14.90 3.43 -0.64
C GLN A 90 -15.57 2.48 -1.63
N PHE A 91 -15.77 1.24 -1.20
CA PHE A 91 -16.46 0.21 -1.98
C PHE A 91 -17.89 0.00 -1.50
N HIS A 92 -18.75 -0.37 -2.42
CA HIS A 92 -20.08 -0.83 -2.07
C HIS A 92 -19.98 -2.23 -1.43
N PRO A 93 -20.58 -2.48 -0.24
CA PRO A 93 -20.33 -3.70 0.53
C PRO A 93 -20.81 -5.00 -0.17
N ILE A 94 -21.74 -4.90 -1.14
CA ILE A 94 -22.33 -6.07 -1.82
C ILE A 94 -21.91 -6.14 -3.30
N ARG A 95 -21.82 -4.98 -3.99
CA ARG A 95 -21.61 -4.94 -5.46
C ARG A 95 -20.17 -4.76 -5.87
N GLU A 96 -19.25 -4.56 -4.91
CA GLU A 96 -17.84 -4.24 -5.18
C GLU A 96 -17.61 -3.00 -6.07
N GLU A 97 -18.67 -2.21 -6.30
CA GLU A 97 -18.59 -0.94 -7.02
C GLU A 97 -17.88 0.11 -6.18
N ILE A 98 -17.07 0.93 -6.81
CA ILE A 98 -16.38 2.04 -6.13
C ILE A 98 -17.38 3.18 -5.95
N LEU A 99 -17.60 3.57 -4.72
CA LEU A 99 -18.53 4.63 -4.35
C LEU A 99 -17.88 6.02 -4.32
N HIS A 100 -16.63 6.11 -3.89
CA HIS A 100 -15.87 7.35 -3.76
C HIS A 100 -14.38 7.08 -3.74
N MET A 101 -13.58 8.06 -4.16
CA MET A 101 -12.13 8.02 -4.09
C MET A 101 -11.57 9.34 -3.59
N ASP A 102 -10.59 9.23 -2.70
CA ASP A 102 -9.89 10.35 -2.10
C ASP A 102 -8.46 10.41 -2.60
N PHE A 103 -8.10 11.52 -3.22
CA PHE A 103 -6.74 11.78 -3.69
C PHE A 103 -6.11 12.91 -2.88
N TYR A 104 -4.84 12.71 -2.52
CA TYR A 104 -4.05 13.72 -1.84
C TYR A 104 -3.02 14.32 -2.81
N ARG A 105 -3.03 15.64 -2.96
CA ARG A 105 -2.09 16.37 -3.82
C ARG A 105 -0.68 16.28 -3.27
N VAL A 106 0.25 15.86 -4.11
CA VAL A 106 1.67 15.78 -3.76
C VAL A 106 2.29 17.17 -3.87
N GLN A 107 2.89 17.62 -2.77
CA GLN A 107 3.65 18.87 -2.75
C GLN A 107 5.15 18.58 -2.75
N PRO A 108 5.94 19.26 -3.59
CA PRO A 108 7.39 19.13 -3.57
C PRO A 108 7.95 19.41 -2.17
N GLY A 109 8.84 18.54 -1.69
CA GLY A 109 9.50 18.69 -0.40
C GLY A 109 8.68 18.29 0.83
N LYS A 110 7.38 18.03 0.71
CA LYS A 110 6.57 17.56 1.84
C LYS A 110 6.47 16.04 1.83
N PRO A 111 6.57 15.39 3.02
CA PRO A 111 6.37 13.95 3.11
C PRO A 111 4.90 13.60 2.85
N VAL A 112 4.69 12.55 2.08
CA VAL A 112 3.36 12.03 1.75
C VAL A 112 3.15 10.70 2.48
N ALA A 113 1.97 10.54 3.10
CA ALA A 113 1.57 9.28 3.71
C ALA A 113 0.86 8.41 2.67
N ILE A 114 1.40 7.22 2.41
CA ILE A 114 0.86 6.25 1.46
C ILE A 114 0.96 4.83 2.01
N SER A 115 0.05 3.97 1.60
CA SER A 115 0.09 2.54 1.93
C SER A 115 0.84 1.78 0.85
N ILE A 116 1.99 1.19 1.21
CA ILE A 116 2.87 0.45 0.31
C ILE A 116 2.72 -1.04 0.56
N PRO A 117 2.66 -1.87 -0.51
CA PRO A 117 2.56 -3.32 -0.37
C PRO A 117 3.84 -3.92 0.18
N VAL A 118 3.68 -4.97 0.98
CA VAL A 118 4.78 -5.79 1.51
C VAL A 118 4.99 -6.99 0.61
N ARG A 119 6.25 -7.19 0.19
CA ARG A 119 6.69 -8.37 -0.54
C ARG A 119 7.71 -9.14 0.28
N LEU A 120 7.46 -10.42 0.48
CA LEU A 120 8.41 -11.31 1.15
C LEU A 120 9.35 -11.93 0.12
N THR A 121 10.63 -11.97 0.45
CA THR A 121 11.69 -12.61 -0.35
C THR A 121 12.47 -13.59 0.51
N GLY A 122 13.10 -14.57 -0.14
CA GLY A 122 13.84 -15.62 0.54
C GLY A 122 12.97 -16.80 0.97
N ASN A 123 13.61 -17.79 1.56
CA ASN A 123 12.98 -19.03 2.02
C ASN A 123 13.23 -19.17 3.51
N ALA A 124 12.23 -18.92 4.34
CA ALA A 124 12.37 -18.91 5.79
C ALA A 124 12.88 -20.27 6.32
N GLU A 125 13.87 -20.24 7.18
CA GLU A 125 14.41 -21.45 7.83
C GLU A 125 13.32 -22.22 8.57
N GLY A 126 12.40 -21.50 9.21
CA GLY A 126 11.29 -22.13 9.90
C GLY A 126 10.31 -22.86 8.98
N VAL A 127 10.22 -22.50 7.69
CA VAL A 127 9.41 -23.23 6.70
C VAL A 127 10.09 -24.53 6.30
N LYS A 128 11.43 -24.54 6.20
CA LYS A 128 12.20 -25.78 5.90
C LYS A 128 12.01 -26.84 6.98
N ILE A 129 11.77 -26.43 8.23
CA ILE A 129 11.53 -27.33 9.38
C ILE A 129 10.04 -27.70 9.53
N GLY A 130 9.19 -27.30 8.55
CA GLY A 130 7.77 -27.63 8.54
C GLY A 130 6.85 -26.57 9.18
N GLY A 131 7.33 -25.36 9.47
CA GLY A 131 6.51 -24.22 9.84
C GLY A 131 5.73 -23.65 8.65
N LYS A 132 4.71 -22.82 8.93
CA LYS A 132 3.90 -22.13 7.91
C LYS A 132 4.17 -20.63 7.97
N LEU A 133 4.71 -20.07 6.88
CA LEU A 133 4.86 -18.63 6.73
C LEU A 133 3.48 -17.97 6.51
N VAL A 134 3.16 -16.98 7.32
CA VAL A 134 1.91 -16.22 7.26
C VAL A 134 2.24 -14.74 7.15
N LEU A 135 1.74 -14.09 6.10
CA LEU A 135 1.78 -12.64 5.93
C LEU A 135 0.56 -12.05 6.62
N SER A 136 0.76 -11.29 7.70
CA SER A 136 -0.31 -10.66 8.49
C SER A 136 -0.67 -9.29 7.93
N ALA A 137 0.34 -8.45 7.64
CA ALA A 137 0.13 -7.13 7.07
C ALA A 137 0.57 -7.12 5.60
N ARG A 138 -0.41 -7.03 4.69
CA ARG A 138 -0.14 -6.99 3.23
C ARG A 138 0.30 -5.61 2.75
N LYS A 139 -0.10 -4.55 3.43
CA LYS A 139 0.27 -3.15 3.16
C LYS A 139 0.66 -2.47 4.46
N LEU A 140 1.63 -1.58 4.41
CA LEU A 140 2.05 -0.76 5.54
C LEU A 140 1.95 0.71 5.15
N THR A 141 1.39 1.52 6.05
CA THR A 141 1.30 2.97 5.84
C THR A 141 2.62 3.61 6.26
N VAL A 142 3.23 4.28 5.30
CA VAL A 142 4.51 4.97 5.48
C VAL A 142 4.39 6.44 5.11
N SER A 143 5.29 7.25 5.62
CA SER A 143 5.45 8.65 5.26
C SER A 143 6.88 8.88 4.78
N ALA A 144 7.03 9.36 3.56
CA ALA A 144 8.31 9.69 2.97
C ALA A 144 8.18 10.79 1.93
N GLN A 145 9.30 11.37 1.51
CA GLN A 145 9.35 12.24 0.36
C GLN A 145 9.14 11.44 -0.92
N LEU A 146 8.56 12.06 -1.94
CA LEU A 146 8.20 11.41 -3.21
C LEU A 146 9.37 10.63 -3.82
N ASP A 147 10.57 11.23 -3.80
CA ASP A 147 11.78 10.65 -4.40
C ASP A 147 12.33 9.43 -3.65
N LYS A 148 11.89 9.24 -2.40
CA LYS A 148 12.33 8.14 -1.52
C LYS A 148 11.27 7.07 -1.31
N LEU A 149 10.12 7.18 -1.97
CA LEU A 149 9.04 6.21 -1.86
C LEU A 149 9.33 4.98 -2.73
N PRO A 150 9.47 3.77 -2.15
CA PRO A 150 9.61 2.55 -2.90
C PRO A 150 8.26 2.05 -3.43
N ASP A 151 8.26 1.35 -4.56
CA ASP A 151 7.06 0.69 -5.11
C ASP A 151 6.52 -0.40 -4.18
N GLU A 152 7.43 -1.14 -3.54
CA GLU A 152 7.12 -2.25 -2.64
C GLU A 152 8.13 -2.31 -1.49
N LEU A 153 7.68 -2.76 -0.32
CA LEU A 153 8.52 -3.01 0.84
C LEU A 153 8.99 -4.47 0.79
N VAL A 154 10.20 -4.68 0.34
CA VAL A 154 10.79 -6.02 0.22
C VAL A 154 11.40 -6.43 1.56
N ILE A 155 10.92 -7.54 2.13
CA ILE A 155 11.37 -8.07 3.41
C ILE A 155 11.96 -9.46 3.21
N ASP A 156 13.21 -9.65 3.61
CA ASP A 156 13.87 -10.96 3.60
C ASP A 156 13.44 -11.77 4.82
N VAL A 157 12.82 -12.91 4.57
CA VAL A 157 12.37 -13.85 5.60
C VAL A 157 13.31 -15.03 5.81
N THR A 158 14.45 -15.07 5.09
CA THR A 158 15.39 -16.18 5.17
C THR A 158 15.79 -16.55 6.60
N PRO A 159 16.17 -15.59 7.49
CA PRO A 159 16.57 -15.90 8.87
C PRO A 159 15.40 -16.15 9.82
N LEU A 160 14.15 -16.22 9.32
CA LEU A 160 12.97 -16.36 10.17
C LEU A 160 12.74 -17.82 10.59
N GLY A 161 13.00 -18.13 11.86
CA GLY A 161 12.77 -19.43 12.47
C GLY A 161 11.31 -19.69 12.82
N VAL A 162 11.00 -20.94 13.23
CA VAL A 162 9.67 -21.37 13.70
C VAL A 162 9.24 -20.56 14.93
N GLY A 163 8.00 -20.11 14.97
CA GLY A 163 7.44 -19.32 16.07
C GLY A 163 7.92 -17.86 16.13
N LYS A 164 8.80 -17.43 15.22
CA LYS A 164 9.28 -16.05 15.17
C LYS A 164 8.36 -15.17 14.33
N THR A 165 8.30 -13.88 14.69
CA THR A 165 7.50 -12.86 14.03
C THR A 165 8.38 -11.66 13.73
N ILE A 166 8.21 -11.07 12.55
CA ILE A 166 8.80 -9.77 12.19
C ILE A 166 7.74 -8.71 12.44
N PHE A 167 8.08 -7.71 13.22
CA PHE A 167 7.24 -6.54 13.50
C PHE A 167 7.66 -5.34 12.66
N VAL A 168 6.77 -4.34 12.54
CA VAL A 168 7.08 -3.08 11.84
C VAL A 168 8.28 -2.38 12.47
N GLY A 169 8.45 -2.47 13.80
CA GLY A 169 9.60 -1.89 14.52
C GLY A 169 10.95 -2.49 14.18
N ASP A 170 10.99 -3.72 13.63
CA ASP A 170 12.21 -4.40 13.20
C ASP A 170 12.66 -3.96 11.79
N LEU A 171 11.79 -3.23 11.07
CA LEU A 171 12.05 -2.80 9.71
C LEU A 171 12.76 -1.43 9.70
N ASN A 172 13.78 -1.30 8.87
CA ASN A 172 14.47 -0.05 8.66
C ASN A 172 14.67 0.19 7.14
N PHE A 173 14.06 1.28 6.63
CA PHE A 173 14.16 1.70 5.24
C PHE A 173 14.62 3.16 5.21
N ASP A 174 15.66 3.44 4.42
CA ASP A 174 16.25 4.78 4.34
C ASP A 174 15.24 5.83 3.83
N GLY A 175 15.01 6.86 4.66
CA GLY A 175 14.13 7.98 4.31
C GLY A 175 12.63 7.68 4.37
N VAL A 176 12.24 6.51 4.88
CA VAL A 176 10.85 6.09 5.06
C VAL A 176 10.50 6.03 6.54
N LYS A 177 9.47 6.75 6.96
CA LYS A 177 8.94 6.71 8.32
C LYS A 177 7.66 5.88 8.34
N PHE A 178 7.61 4.83 9.14
CA PHE A 178 6.40 4.03 9.33
C PHE A 178 5.39 4.80 10.19
N LEU A 179 4.15 4.90 9.68
CA LEU A 179 3.00 5.42 10.42
C LEU A 179 2.22 4.28 11.07
N THR A 180 2.35 3.06 10.53
CA THR A 180 1.82 1.85 11.16
C THR A 180 2.53 1.60 12.49
N PRO A 181 1.81 1.25 13.58
CA PRO A 181 2.41 1.00 14.89
C PRO A 181 3.55 -0.03 14.83
N ALA A 182 4.63 0.23 15.55
CA ALA A 182 5.81 -0.63 15.60
C ALA A 182 5.51 -2.07 16.09
N THR A 183 4.46 -2.23 16.91
CA THR A 183 3.99 -3.50 17.45
C THR A 183 3.17 -4.34 16.45
N THR A 184 2.88 -3.80 15.26
CA THR A 184 2.12 -4.53 14.25
C THR A 184 2.96 -5.65 13.66
N ALA A 185 2.46 -6.89 13.70
CA ALA A 185 3.10 -8.04 13.08
C ALA A 185 2.98 -7.96 11.56
N VAL A 186 4.11 -8.05 10.86
CA VAL A 186 4.17 -8.04 9.39
C VAL A 186 4.06 -9.45 8.85
N CYS A 187 4.93 -10.35 9.29
CA CYS A 187 4.88 -11.76 8.94
C CYS A 187 5.39 -12.62 10.09
N ALA A 188 4.96 -13.87 10.12
CA ALA A 188 5.36 -14.84 11.14
C ALA A 188 5.45 -16.25 10.55
N VAL A 189 6.34 -17.08 11.09
CA VAL A 189 6.33 -18.52 10.85
C VAL A 189 5.59 -19.20 11.98
N ARG A 190 4.40 -19.69 11.69
CA ARG A 190 3.57 -20.39 12.68
C ARG A 190 4.01 -21.86 12.82
N VAL A 191 3.98 -22.31 14.06
CA VAL A 191 4.20 -23.73 14.39
C VAL A 191 3.08 -24.58 13.81
N THR A 192 3.42 -25.65 13.12
CA THR A 192 2.48 -26.67 12.61
C THR A 192 2.62 -27.97 13.40
N ARG A 193 1.74 -28.94 13.15
CA ARG A 193 1.88 -30.27 13.76
C ARG A 193 3.20 -30.96 13.34
N ALA A 194 3.63 -30.76 12.09
CA ALA A 194 4.88 -31.31 11.56
C ALA A 194 6.13 -30.70 12.24
N SER A 195 6.15 -29.36 12.45
CA SER A 195 7.27 -28.70 13.12
C SER A 195 7.39 -29.05 14.61
N ARG A 196 6.28 -29.34 15.31
CA ARG A 196 6.32 -29.82 16.70
C ARG A 196 7.01 -31.19 16.83
N GLY A 197 6.83 -32.07 15.82
CA GLY A 197 7.50 -33.36 15.78
C GLY A 197 9.01 -33.25 15.55
N ALA A 198 9.45 -32.29 14.75
CA ALA A 198 10.86 -32.05 14.48
C ALA A 198 11.61 -31.49 15.70
N ASP A 199 11.01 -30.53 16.42
CA ASP A 199 11.57 -29.97 17.66
C ASP A 199 11.70 -31.06 18.76
N ALA A 200 10.73 -31.95 18.88
CA ALA A 200 10.75 -33.04 19.83
C ALA A 200 11.82 -34.13 19.47
N ALA A 201 12.14 -34.29 18.19
CA ALA A 201 13.18 -35.20 17.74
C ALA A 201 14.60 -34.61 17.89
N ALA A 202 14.74 -33.28 17.80
CA ALA A 202 16.02 -32.57 18.01
C ALA A 202 16.40 -32.37 19.48
N ALA A 203 15.43 -32.55 20.41
CA ALA A 203 15.63 -32.41 21.85
C ALA A 203 15.95 -33.77 22.54
N LYS A 204 16.13 -34.85 21.79
CA LYS A 204 16.47 -36.17 22.26
C LYS A 204 17.86 -36.57 21.82
#